data_84d648e8ecaa7e5ec11115f6aafeea03
#
_entry.id   84d648e8ecaa7e5ec11115f6aafeea03
#
_cell.length_a   1.000
_cell.length_b   1.000
_cell.length_c   1.000
_cell.angle_alpha   90.00
_cell.angle_beta   90.00
_cell.angle_gamma   90.00
#
_symmetry.space_group_name_H-M   'P 1'
#
loop_
_entity.id
_entity.type
_entity.pdbx_description
1 polymer ?
#
loop_
_entity_poly.entity_id
_entity_poly.type
_entity_poly.pdbx_seq_one_letter_code
_entity_poly.pdbx_strand_id
1 'polypeptide(L)'
;MADTDIVRAFLAENAEGDLLAWSHQVEAMRRFGLSCAEAEKIIFRAGLLPKRYQRNRRMISTAQQERLFGSRVAVVGCGGLGGYVLEELARMGVGHLVAIDPDSFEEHNLNRQLLSSPSTLGVGKALAVARRVGEVNPAVEVRPVQASFVSDRADALLAGAAVVVDALDSVEARLELTAGCAKLGIPLVSGTIAGWFGYVTTVFPGEKTLERLYSRWSGGRGIEAELGNPAFTPAAVASLQVAETVKVLLDLGTPLRNRVLCVNLLDMDVESVPMDAFPTSRS
;
A
#
# COMPACT_ATOMS: atom_id res chain seq x y z
N MET A 1 -31.37 -8.50 -7.04
CA MET A 1 -30.18 -9.05 -6.33
C MET A 1 -30.41 -10.55 -6.19
N ALA A 2 -29.41 -11.36 -6.51
CA ALA A 2 -29.50 -12.79 -6.27
C ALA A 2 -29.68 -13.08 -4.77
N ASP A 3 -30.45 -14.11 -4.45
CA ASP A 3 -30.62 -14.55 -3.08
C ASP A 3 -29.24 -15.01 -2.53
N THR A 4 -28.79 -14.34 -1.49
CA THR A 4 -27.45 -14.55 -0.92
C THR A 4 -27.27 -16.00 -0.42
N ASP A 5 -28.35 -16.67 0.03
CA ASP A 5 -28.29 -18.03 0.52
C ASP A 5 -28.10 -19.04 -0.63
N ILE A 6 -28.70 -18.79 -1.79
CA ILE A 6 -28.48 -19.60 -2.99
C ILE A 6 -27.02 -19.46 -3.47
N VAL A 7 -26.47 -18.23 -3.45
CA VAL A 7 -25.08 -18.01 -3.81
C VAL A 7 -24.14 -18.73 -2.84
N ARG A 8 -24.39 -18.64 -1.53
CA ARG A 8 -23.59 -19.34 -0.51
C ARG A 8 -23.61 -20.85 -0.68
N ALA A 9 -24.80 -21.44 -0.93
CA ALA A 9 -24.93 -22.88 -1.16
C ALA A 9 -24.07 -23.30 -2.36
N PHE A 10 -24.18 -22.60 -3.49
CA PHE A 10 -23.35 -22.85 -4.68
C PHE A 10 -21.86 -22.79 -4.38
N LEU A 11 -21.41 -21.76 -3.65
CA LEU A 11 -19.98 -21.59 -3.31
C LEU A 11 -19.49 -22.71 -2.39
N ALA A 12 -20.29 -23.12 -1.41
CA ALA A 12 -19.96 -24.20 -0.49
C ALA A 12 -19.87 -25.57 -1.19
N GLU A 13 -20.78 -25.87 -2.12
CA GLU A 13 -20.78 -27.12 -2.91
C GLU A 13 -19.55 -27.22 -3.83
N ASN A 14 -18.97 -26.08 -4.25
CA ASN A 14 -17.84 -26.01 -5.17
C ASN A 14 -16.50 -25.72 -4.48
N ALA A 15 -16.46 -25.71 -3.15
CA ALA A 15 -15.25 -25.50 -2.38
C ALA A 15 -14.49 -26.83 -2.12
N GLU A 16 -13.16 -26.78 -2.16
CA GLU A 16 -12.27 -27.85 -1.74
C GLU A 16 -11.86 -27.60 -0.27
N GLY A 17 -12.59 -28.19 0.67
CA GLY A 17 -12.46 -27.82 2.09
C GLY A 17 -12.94 -26.40 2.32
N ASP A 18 -12.06 -25.50 2.74
CA ASP A 18 -12.35 -24.08 2.92
C ASP A 18 -11.84 -23.19 1.75
N LEU A 19 -11.33 -23.80 0.66
CA LEU A 19 -10.74 -23.07 -0.47
C LEU A 19 -11.68 -23.05 -1.67
N LEU A 20 -11.90 -21.86 -2.23
CA LEU A 20 -12.67 -21.69 -3.46
C LEU A 20 -11.73 -21.32 -4.64
N ALA A 21 -11.79 -22.15 -5.69
CA ALA A 21 -11.01 -21.92 -6.90
C ALA A 21 -11.54 -20.71 -7.69
N TRP A 22 -10.64 -20.03 -8.42
CA TRP A 22 -10.99 -18.88 -9.26
C TRP A 22 -12.08 -19.21 -10.31
N SER A 23 -12.02 -20.40 -10.92
CA SER A 23 -13.02 -20.85 -11.88
C SER A 23 -14.44 -20.84 -11.32
N HIS A 24 -14.63 -21.34 -10.09
CA HIS A 24 -15.94 -21.35 -9.43
C HIS A 24 -16.39 -19.97 -8.95
N GLN A 25 -15.43 -19.07 -8.59
CA GLN A 25 -15.75 -17.68 -8.33
C GLN A 25 -16.27 -16.99 -9.61
N VAL A 26 -15.60 -17.20 -10.76
CA VAL A 26 -16.05 -16.67 -12.07
C VAL A 26 -17.40 -17.23 -12.46
N GLU A 27 -17.65 -18.53 -12.24
CA GLU A 27 -18.94 -19.13 -12.51
C GLU A 27 -20.05 -18.51 -11.65
N ALA A 28 -19.80 -18.30 -10.35
CA ALA A 28 -20.74 -17.62 -9.46
C ALA A 28 -21.03 -16.19 -9.93
N MET A 29 -20.00 -15.44 -10.30
CA MET A 29 -20.15 -14.09 -10.85
C MET A 29 -21.07 -14.08 -12.08
N ARG A 30 -20.82 -14.98 -13.03
CA ARG A 30 -21.61 -15.10 -14.26
C ARG A 30 -23.06 -15.54 -13.98
N ARG A 31 -23.24 -16.55 -13.13
CA ARG A 31 -24.55 -17.16 -12.84
C ARG A 31 -25.46 -16.23 -12.07
N PHE A 32 -24.91 -15.47 -11.15
CA PHE A 32 -25.67 -14.64 -10.20
C PHE A 32 -25.56 -13.12 -10.48
N GLY A 33 -24.84 -12.72 -11.53
CA GLY A 33 -24.71 -11.32 -11.91
C GLY A 33 -23.92 -10.49 -10.90
N LEU A 34 -22.88 -11.07 -10.28
CA LEU A 34 -22.08 -10.42 -9.25
C LEU A 34 -20.81 -9.82 -9.82
N SER A 35 -20.36 -8.69 -9.29
CA SER A 35 -18.99 -8.23 -9.43
C SER A 35 -18.02 -9.15 -8.69
N CYS A 36 -16.73 -9.05 -9.00
CA CYS A 36 -15.71 -9.85 -8.32
C CYS A 36 -15.65 -9.52 -6.81
N ALA A 37 -15.76 -8.24 -6.44
CA ALA A 37 -15.77 -7.80 -5.05
C ALA A 37 -17.00 -8.32 -4.29
N GLU A 38 -18.19 -8.30 -4.91
CA GLU A 38 -19.40 -8.85 -4.29
C GLU A 38 -19.29 -10.37 -4.06
N ALA A 39 -18.78 -11.10 -5.05
CA ALA A 39 -18.55 -12.54 -4.93
C ALA A 39 -17.55 -12.84 -3.81
N GLU A 40 -16.43 -12.13 -3.75
CA GLU A 40 -15.40 -12.32 -2.72
C GLU A 40 -15.93 -12.02 -1.32
N LYS A 41 -16.75 -10.99 -1.17
CA LYS A 41 -17.42 -10.68 0.10
C LYS A 41 -18.33 -11.82 0.57
N ILE A 42 -19.05 -12.48 -0.35
CA ILE A 42 -19.89 -13.63 -0.01
C ILE A 42 -19.04 -14.84 0.33
N ILE A 43 -17.91 -15.06 -0.38
CA ILE A 43 -16.96 -16.14 -0.10
C ILE A 43 -16.44 -16.03 1.33
N PHE A 44 -15.96 -14.87 1.76
CA PHE A 44 -15.49 -14.67 3.14
C PHE A 44 -16.60 -14.86 4.18
N ARG A 45 -17.79 -14.32 3.93
CA ARG A 45 -18.97 -14.49 4.82
C ARG A 45 -19.45 -15.94 4.91
N ALA A 46 -19.11 -16.78 3.93
CA ALA A 46 -19.35 -18.22 3.97
C ALA A 46 -18.24 -19.00 4.71
N GLY A 47 -17.24 -18.31 5.28
CA GLY A 47 -16.08 -18.91 5.93
C GLY A 47 -15.08 -19.54 4.95
N LEU A 48 -15.23 -19.23 3.66
CA LEU A 48 -14.35 -19.73 2.60
C LEU A 48 -13.23 -18.74 2.31
N LEU A 49 -12.12 -19.25 1.77
CA LEU A 49 -10.98 -18.47 1.34
C LEU A 49 -10.78 -18.60 -0.18
N PRO A 50 -10.73 -17.50 -0.95
CA PRO A 50 -10.30 -17.57 -2.33
C PRO A 50 -8.93 -18.22 -2.46
N LYS A 51 -8.79 -19.22 -3.34
CA LYS A 51 -7.58 -20.06 -3.47
C LYS A 51 -6.31 -19.25 -3.78
N ARG A 52 -6.46 -18.02 -4.34
CA ARG A 52 -5.35 -17.08 -4.57
C ARG A 52 -4.62 -16.68 -3.28
N TYR A 53 -5.28 -16.70 -2.12
CA TYR A 53 -4.70 -16.40 -0.81
C TYR A 53 -4.24 -17.63 -0.04
N GLN A 54 -4.29 -18.81 -0.61
CA GLN A 54 -3.94 -20.06 0.06
C GLN A 54 -2.55 -20.03 0.71
N ARG A 55 -1.59 -19.34 0.11
CA ARG A 55 -0.23 -19.26 0.65
C ARG A 55 -0.11 -18.33 1.86
N ASN A 56 -1.08 -17.47 2.11
CA ASN A 56 -1.12 -16.60 3.29
C ASN A 56 -1.64 -17.33 4.53
N ARG A 57 -2.50 -18.36 4.38
CA ARG A 57 -3.41 -18.91 5.39
C ARG A 57 -2.75 -19.41 6.69
N ARG A 58 -1.47 -19.74 6.70
CA ARG A 58 -0.75 -20.14 7.92
C ARG A 58 -0.33 -18.96 8.79
N MET A 59 -0.18 -17.78 8.19
CA MET A 59 0.24 -16.55 8.87
C MET A 59 -0.91 -15.56 9.02
N ILE A 60 -1.87 -15.60 8.09
CA ILE A 60 -3.05 -14.74 8.05
C ILE A 60 -4.27 -15.66 7.98
N SER A 61 -5.09 -15.69 9.03
CA SER A 61 -6.31 -16.50 9.07
C SER A 61 -7.35 -15.98 8.05
N THR A 62 -8.38 -16.82 7.74
CA THR A 62 -9.47 -16.39 6.85
C THR A 62 -10.17 -15.12 7.36
N ALA A 63 -10.38 -15.00 8.67
CA ALA A 63 -10.96 -13.79 9.27
C ALA A 63 -10.06 -12.55 9.13
N GLN A 64 -8.74 -12.73 9.25
CA GLN A 64 -7.78 -11.66 9.01
C GLN A 64 -7.72 -11.29 7.51
N GLN A 65 -7.84 -12.28 6.60
CA GLN A 65 -7.92 -12.01 5.17
C GLN A 65 -9.21 -11.24 4.81
N GLU A 66 -10.35 -11.58 5.43
CA GLU A 66 -11.60 -10.81 5.32
C GLU A 66 -11.42 -9.37 5.84
N ARG A 67 -10.69 -9.18 6.95
CA ARG A 67 -10.36 -7.85 7.48
C ARG A 67 -9.51 -7.04 6.50
N LEU A 68 -8.50 -7.63 5.86
CA LEU A 68 -7.75 -6.98 4.78
C LEU A 68 -8.65 -6.58 3.62
N PHE A 69 -9.52 -7.49 3.18
CA PHE A 69 -10.48 -7.22 2.11
C PHE A 69 -11.45 -6.09 2.44
N GLY A 70 -11.85 -5.96 3.70
CA GLY A 70 -12.67 -4.83 4.18
C GLY A 70 -11.90 -3.52 4.40
N SER A 71 -10.57 -3.54 4.33
CA SER A 71 -9.73 -2.39 4.65
C SER A 71 -9.54 -1.46 3.45
N ARG A 72 -9.34 -0.17 3.75
CA ARG A 72 -8.97 0.85 2.77
C ARG A 72 -7.59 1.41 3.08
N VAL A 73 -6.72 1.46 2.08
CA VAL A 73 -5.38 2.06 2.17
C VAL A 73 -5.25 3.15 1.11
N ALA A 74 -4.77 4.32 1.50
CA ALA A 74 -4.39 5.38 0.57
C ALA A 74 -2.87 5.38 0.39
N VAL A 75 -2.42 5.38 -0.85
CA VAL A 75 -0.99 5.47 -1.22
C VAL A 75 -0.77 6.78 -1.94
N VAL A 76 0.11 7.60 -1.40
CA VAL A 76 0.45 8.92 -1.95
C VAL A 76 1.82 8.84 -2.62
N GLY A 77 1.83 9.00 -3.93
CA GLY A 77 2.92 8.66 -4.84
C GLY A 77 2.73 7.27 -5.45
N CYS A 78 2.72 7.18 -6.78
CA CYS A 78 2.59 5.92 -7.54
C CYS A 78 3.84 5.63 -8.38
N GLY A 79 4.98 6.19 -7.97
CA GLY A 79 6.28 6.04 -8.63
C GLY A 79 7.02 4.76 -8.24
N GLY A 80 8.32 4.93 -7.91
CA GLY A 80 9.22 3.83 -7.58
C GLY A 80 8.75 2.97 -6.41
N LEU A 81 8.44 3.59 -5.26
CA LEU A 81 7.90 2.91 -4.09
C LEU A 81 6.43 2.54 -4.28
N GLY A 82 5.59 3.53 -4.58
CA GLY A 82 4.13 3.36 -4.57
C GLY A 82 3.62 2.34 -5.57
N GLY A 83 4.29 2.16 -6.71
CA GLY A 83 3.94 1.12 -7.68
C GLY A 83 4.06 -0.30 -7.11
N TYR A 84 5.14 -0.60 -6.40
CA TYR A 84 5.32 -1.88 -5.69
C TYR A 84 4.35 -2.02 -4.53
N VAL A 85 4.19 -0.98 -3.71
CA VAL A 85 3.24 -0.98 -2.58
C VAL A 85 1.83 -1.33 -3.06
N LEU A 86 1.34 -0.67 -4.11
CA LEU A 86 0.00 -0.90 -4.65
C LEU A 86 -0.17 -2.30 -5.25
N GLU A 87 0.82 -2.81 -5.98
CA GLU A 87 0.84 -4.17 -6.49
C GLU A 87 0.78 -5.21 -5.35
N GLU A 88 1.61 -5.05 -4.34
CA GLU A 88 1.69 -5.99 -3.23
C GLU A 88 0.44 -5.96 -2.34
N LEU A 89 -0.10 -4.77 -2.03
CA LEU A 89 -1.36 -4.63 -1.29
C LEU A 89 -2.53 -5.29 -2.03
N ALA A 90 -2.58 -5.15 -3.37
CA ALA A 90 -3.58 -5.83 -4.18
C ALA A 90 -3.43 -7.36 -4.13
N ARG A 91 -2.20 -7.88 -4.17
CA ARG A 91 -1.90 -9.32 -4.02
C ARG A 91 -2.22 -9.84 -2.63
N MET A 92 -2.03 -9.03 -1.61
CA MET A 92 -2.44 -9.32 -0.22
C MET A 92 -3.96 -9.26 -0.03
N GLY A 93 -4.71 -8.72 -1.00
CA GLY A 93 -6.17 -8.65 -0.94
C GLY A 93 -6.70 -7.53 -0.06
N VAL A 94 -5.98 -6.39 0.04
CA VAL A 94 -6.53 -5.16 0.61
C VAL A 94 -7.61 -4.66 -0.35
N GLY A 95 -8.88 -4.69 0.07
CA GLY A 95 -10.01 -4.58 -0.85
C GLY A 95 -10.24 -3.20 -1.44
N HIS A 96 -9.75 -2.13 -0.80
CA HIS A 96 -9.93 -0.77 -1.31
C HIS A 96 -8.61 0.00 -1.29
N LEU A 97 -8.16 0.44 -2.46
CA LEU A 97 -6.94 1.23 -2.63
C LEU A 97 -7.29 2.62 -3.17
N VAL A 98 -6.66 3.65 -2.62
CA VAL A 98 -6.68 5.00 -3.19
C VAL A 98 -5.27 5.30 -3.70
N ALA A 99 -5.11 5.47 -5.00
CA ALA A 99 -3.83 5.75 -5.63
C ALA A 99 -3.78 7.23 -6.03
N ILE A 100 -2.91 8.01 -5.37
CA ILE A 100 -2.84 9.48 -5.52
C ILE A 100 -1.49 9.83 -6.13
N ASP A 101 -1.48 10.37 -7.34
CA ASP A 101 -0.27 10.82 -8.05
C ASP A 101 -0.65 11.81 -9.17
N PRO A 102 0.00 12.97 -9.29
CA PRO A 102 -0.30 13.93 -10.35
C PRO A 102 0.28 13.55 -11.72
N ASP A 103 1.34 12.71 -11.73
CA ASP A 103 2.22 12.53 -12.89
C ASP A 103 1.74 11.46 -13.86
N SER A 104 2.35 11.52 -15.04
CA SER A 104 2.35 10.44 -16.04
C SER A 104 3.72 9.76 -16.09
N PHE A 105 3.79 8.55 -16.68
CA PHE A 105 5.06 7.87 -16.86
C PHE A 105 5.91 8.52 -17.94
N GLU A 106 7.19 8.66 -17.62
CA GLU A 106 8.25 9.16 -18.51
C GLU A 106 9.34 8.11 -18.71
N GLU A 107 10.17 8.26 -19.74
CA GLU A 107 11.19 7.26 -20.11
C GLU A 107 12.16 6.97 -18.97
N HIS A 108 12.58 7.99 -18.20
CA HIS A 108 13.48 7.82 -17.06
C HIS A 108 12.85 7.04 -15.87
N ASN A 109 11.55 6.76 -15.90
CA ASN A 109 10.88 5.92 -14.92
C ASN A 109 11.06 4.43 -15.18
N LEU A 110 11.35 4.03 -16.43
CA LEU A 110 11.42 2.64 -16.87
C LEU A 110 12.45 1.80 -16.11
N ASN A 111 13.47 2.44 -15.53
CA ASN A 111 14.51 1.75 -14.80
C ASN A 111 14.05 1.18 -13.44
N ARG A 112 12.98 1.74 -12.81
CA ARG A 112 12.66 1.41 -11.41
C ARG A 112 11.18 1.44 -11.03
N GLN A 113 10.31 2.03 -11.85
CA GLN A 113 8.88 2.12 -11.54
C GLN A 113 8.16 0.89 -12.11
N LEU A 114 7.70 -0.02 -11.24
CA LEU A 114 7.14 -1.33 -11.58
C LEU A 114 6.06 -1.27 -12.68
N LEU A 115 5.22 -0.23 -12.64
CA LEU A 115 4.07 -0.09 -13.53
C LEU A 115 4.41 0.65 -14.82
N SER A 116 5.66 1.10 -14.97
CA SER A 116 6.14 1.73 -16.21
C SER A 116 6.57 0.68 -17.22
N SER A 117 6.25 0.93 -18.46
CA SER A 117 6.67 0.16 -19.62
C SER A 117 6.64 1.06 -20.87
N PRO A 118 7.25 0.68 -22.00
CA PRO A 118 7.10 1.46 -23.21
C PRO A 118 5.65 1.71 -23.63
N SER A 119 4.73 0.80 -23.31
CA SER A 119 3.30 0.94 -23.62
C SER A 119 2.52 1.83 -22.63
N THR A 120 3.11 2.18 -21.49
CA THR A 120 2.48 3.06 -20.49
C THR A 120 3.08 4.46 -20.46
N LEU A 121 4.07 4.78 -21.30
CA LEU A 121 4.62 6.14 -21.40
C LEU A 121 3.50 7.14 -21.74
N GLY A 122 3.46 8.26 -21.02
CA GLY A 122 2.44 9.28 -21.12
C GLY A 122 1.12 8.96 -20.41
N VAL A 123 0.92 7.73 -19.90
CA VAL A 123 -0.27 7.36 -19.11
C VAL A 123 -0.11 7.88 -17.69
N GLY A 124 -1.17 8.45 -17.12
CA GLY A 124 -1.21 8.88 -15.73
C GLY A 124 -0.91 7.72 -14.78
N LYS A 125 0.03 7.92 -13.83
CA LYS A 125 0.49 6.84 -12.93
C LYS A 125 -0.66 6.23 -12.13
N ALA A 126 -1.54 7.04 -11.56
CA ALA A 126 -2.70 6.56 -10.80
C ALA A 126 -3.68 5.73 -11.67
N LEU A 127 -3.86 6.09 -12.94
CA LEU A 127 -4.71 5.32 -13.88
C LEU A 127 -4.06 3.98 -14.25
N ALA A 128 -2.76 3.95 -14.43
CA ALA A 128 -2.03 2.70 -14.69
C ALA A 128 -2.12 1.73 -13.51
N VAL A 129 -2.08 2.24 -12.27
CA VAL A 129 -2.35 1.45 -11.04
C VAL A 129 -3.72 0.77 -11.14
N ALA A 130 -4.79 1.52 -11.43
CA ALA A 130 -6.13 0.96 -11.46
C ALA A 130 -6.26 -0.17 -12.50
N ARG A 131 -5.65 0.01 -13.68
CA ARG A 131 -5.59 -1.03 -14.73
C ARG A 131 -4.84 -2.27 -14.23
N ARG A 132 -3.64 -2.06 -13.69
CA ARG A 132 -2.77 -3.15 -13.24
C ARG A 132 -3.38 -3.96 -12.09
N VAL A 133 -3.95 -3.29 -11.10
CA VAL A 133 -4.62 -3.95 -9.97
C VAL A 133 -5.80 -4.79 -10.47
N GLY A 134 -6.59 -4.30 -11.43
CA GLY A 134 -7.67 -5.07 -12.04
C GLY A 134 -7.20 -6.37 -12.72
N GLU A 135 -5.98 -6.38 -13.29
CA GLU A 135 -5.36 -7.57 -13.88
C GLU A 135 -4.86 -8.56 -12.80
N VAL A 136 -4.32 -8.04 -11.70
CA VAL A 136 -3.70 -8.84 -10.63
C VAL A 136 -4.75 -9.42 -9.69
N ASN A 137 -5.70 -8.60 -9.26
CA ASN A 137 -6.77 -8.97 -8.34
C ASN A 137 -8.04 -8.16 -8.61
N PRO A 138 -8.94 -8.65 -9.47
CA PRO A 138 -10.15 -7.92 -9.85
C PRO A 138 -11.18 -7.75 -8.74
N ALA A 139 -10.97 -8.35 -7.55
CA ALA A 139 -11.79 -8.10 -6.37
C ALA A 139 -11.39 -6.81 -5.62
N VAL A 140 -10.21 -6.26 -5.91
CA VAL A 140 -9.70 -5.03 -5.28
C VAL A 140 -10.18 -3.82 -6.08
N GLU A 141 -10.84 -2.90 -5.39
CA GLU A 141 -11.31 -1.65 -5.95
C GLU A 141 -10.23 -0.56 -5.82
N VAL A 142 -9.89 0.09 -6.93
CA VAL A 142 -8.94 1.20 -6.93
C VAL A 142 -9.66 2.50 -7.27
N ARG A 143 -9.49 3.50 -6.43
CA ARG A 143 -9.82 4.90 -6.72
C ARG A 143 -8.56 5.63 -7.20
N PRO A 144 -8.36 5.81 -8.52
CA PRO A 144 -7.26 6.60 -9.03
C PRO A 144 -7.55 8.09 -8.85
N VAL A 145 -6.58 8.85 -8.37
CA VAL A 145 -6.66 10.31 -8.17
C VAL A 145 -5.44 10.94 -8.83
N GLN A 146 -5.65 11.55 -9.99
CA GLN A 146 -4.57 12.25 -10.72
C GLN A 146 -4.47 13.69 -10.19
N ALA A 147 -3.89 13.84 -9.01
CA ALA A 147 -3.67 15.13 -8.36
C ALA A 147 -2.53 15.03 -7.35
N SER A 148 -1.89 16.17 -7.06
CA SER A 148 -0.99 16.29 -5.92
C SER A 148 -1.77 16.20 -4.61
N PHE A 149 -1.14 15.61 -3.59
CA PHE A 149 -1.66 15.72 -2.24
C PHE A 149 -1.47 17.17 -1.76
N VAL A 150 -2.53 17.73 -1.17
CA VAL A 150 -2.52 19.01 -0.49
C VAL A 150 -3.32 18.88 0.81
N SER A 151 -2.82 19.44 1.90
CA SER A 151 -3.41 19.31 3.25
C SER A 151 -4.86 19.79 3.32
N ASP A 152 -5.22 20.83 2.58
CA ASP A 152 -6.60 21.36 2.52
C ASP A 152 -7.61 20.38 1.93
N ARG A 153 -7.15 19.38 1.18
CA ARG A 153 -7.97 18.32 0.60
C ARG A 153 -7.79 16.97 1.28
N ALA A 154 -7.05 16.92 2.38
CA ALA A 154 -6.75 15.67 3.08
C ALA A 154 -8.03 14.89 3.41
N ASP A 155 -9.08 15.54 3.93
CA ASP A 155 -10.36 14.93 4.25
C ASP A 155 -10.97 14.19 3.05
N ALA A 156 -10.94 14.77 1.86
CA ALA A 156 -11.51 14.18 0.65
C ALA A 156 -10.60 13.10 0.03
N LEU A 157 -9.28 13.30 0.09
CA LEU A 157 -8.30 12.40 -0.51
C LEU A 157 -8.12 11.12 0.30
N LEU A 158 -8.10 11.23 1.63
CA LEU A 158 -7.80 10.14 2.56
C LEU A 158 -9.06 9.57 3.25
N ALA A 159 -10.26 10.02 2.85
CA ALA A 159 -11.52 9.62 3.48
C ALA A 159 -11.66 8.09 3.63
N GLY A 160 -11.86 7.65 4.86
CA GLY A 160 -12.06 6.25 5.22
C GLY A 160 -10.83 5.35 5.09
N ALA A 161 -9.65 5.90 4.85
CA ALA A 161 -8.41 5.14 4.89
C ALA A 161 -8.10 4.70 6.33
N ALA A 162 -7.82 3.41 6.51
CA ALA A 162 -7.35 2.87 7.78
C ALA A 162 -5.85 3.10 7.99
N VAL A 163 -5.10 3.20 6.89
CA VAL A 163 -3.67 3.49 6.85
C VAL A 163 -3.37 4.32 5.60
N VAL A 164 -2.45 5.24 5.72
CA VAL A 164 -1.85 5.96 4.58
C VAL A 164 -0.43 5.47 4.39
N VAL A 165 -0.02 5.25 3.14
CA VAL A 165 1.36 4.93 2.78
C VAL A 165 1.97 6.13 2.04
N ASP A 166 3.06 6.64 2.57
CA ASP A 166 3.88 7.68 1.98
C ASP A 166 4.92 7.06 1.04
N ALA A 167 4.79 7.36 -0.24
CA ALA A 167 5.71 7.00 -1.30
C ALA A 167 6.18 8.23 -2.09
N LEU A 168 6.18 9.40 -1.43
CA LEU A 168 6.59 10.69 -1.98
C LEU A 168 8.12 10.80 -2.09
N ASP A 169 8.58 11.74 -2.89
CA ASP A 169 9.98 12.00 -3.18
C ASP A 169 10.51 13.33 -2.61
N SER A 170 9.68 14.12 -1.94
CA SER A 170 10.12 15.37 -1.31
C SER A 170 9.79 15.42 0.18
N VAL A 171 10.68 16.03 0.96
CA VAL A 171 10.53 16.16 2.42
C VAL A 171 9.34 17.05 2.77
N GLU A 172 9.14 18.15 2.01
CA GLU A 172 8.00 19.05 2.21
C GLU A 172 6.66 18.32 2.10
N ALA A 173 6.48 17.58 0.99
CA ALA A 173 5.23 16.85 0.76
C ALA A 173 5.01 15.74 1.81
N ARG A 174 6.09 15.11 2.30
CA ARG A 174 6.01 14.12 3.39
C ARG A 174 5.53 14.74 4.69
N LEU A 175 6.08 15.89 5.07
CA LEU A 175 5.69 16.61 6.28
C LEU A 175 4.24 17.11 6.17
N GLU A 176 3.85 17.59 5.00
CA GLU A 176 2.47 18.01 4.73
C GLU A 176 1.50 16.82 4.85
N LEU A 177 1.86 15.66 4.26
CA LEU A 177 1.07 14.42 4.39
C LEU A 177 0.98 13.96 5.84
N THR A 178 2.08 14.03 6.59
CA THR A 178 2.14 13.68 8.00
C THR A 178 1.16 14.52 8.82
N ALA A 179 1.15 15.85 8.61
CA ALA A 179 0.22 16.76 9.27
C ALA A 179 -1.24 16.46 8.89
N GLY A 180 -1.52 16.15 7.62
CA GLY A 180 -2.85 15.72 7.16
C GLY A 180 -3.33 14.44 7.83
N CYS A 181 -2.46 13.42 7.92
CA CYS A 181 -2.75 12.16 8.60
C CYS A 181 -2.99 12.35 10.10
N ALA A 182 -2.15 13.16 10.76
CA ALA A 182 -2.30 13.47 12.18
C ALA A 182 -3.65 14.13 12.49
N LYS A 183 -4.06 15.12 11.66
CA LYS A 183 -5.35 15.80 11.77
C LYS A 183 -6.53 14.84 11.67
N LEU A 184 -6.43 13.81 10.80
CA LEU A 184 -7.49 12.84 10.56
C LEU A 184 -7.44 11.63 11.50
N GLY A 185 -6.42 11.52 12.33
CA GLY A 185 -6.24 10.38 13.22
C GLY A 185 -5.85 9.08 12.49
N ILE A 186 -5.20 9.18 11.32
CA ILE A 186 -4.85 8.03 10.47
C ILE A 186 -3.35 7.71 10.61
N PRO A 187 -2.95 6.45 10.87
CA PRO A 187 -1.56 6.03 10.85
C PRO A 187 -0.92 6.19 9.46
N LEU A 188 0.36 6.60 9.44
CA LEU A 188 1.16 6.79 8.23
C LEU A 188 2.34 5.80 8.21
N VAL A 189 2.49 5.02 7.16
CA VAL A 189 3.68 4.21 6.90
C VAL A 189 4.54 4.95 5.87
N SER A 190 5.68 5.48 6.31
CA SER A 190 6.58 6.26 5.46
C SER A 190 7.77 5.44 5.00
N GLY A 191 8.12 5.56 3.72
CA GLY A 191 9.30 4.98 3.10
C GLY A 191 10.10 6.01 2.32
N THR A 192 11.43 5.96 2.44
CA THR A 192 12.36 6.83 1.72
C THR A 192 13.48 6.01 1.12
N ILE A 193 13.94 6.37 -0.07
CA ILE A 193 15.03 5.70 -0.77
C ILE A 193 16.02 6.71 -1.34
N ALA A 194 17.30 6.36 -1.32
CA ALA A 194 18.36 7.10 -2.02
C ALA A 194 19.52 6.14 -2.34
N GLY A 195 19.84 5.94 -3.62
CA GLY A 195 20.87 5.01 -4.06
C GLY A 195 20.59 3.58 -3.54
N TRP A 196 21.51 3.07 -2.72
CA TRP A 196 21.43 1.74 -2.09
C TRP A 196 20.74 1.75 -0.72
N PHE A 197 20.27 2.91 -0.27
CA PHE A 197 19.76 3.10 1.09
C PHE A 197 18.27 3.33 1.11
N GLY A 198 17.62 2.90 2.19
CA GLY A 198 16.22 3.13 2.44
C GLY A 198 15.89 3.26 3.91
N TYR A 199 14.81 3.97 4.21
CA TYR A 199 14.25 4.11 5.55
C TYR A 199 12.78 3.76 5.54
N VAL A 200 12.32 3.07 6.60
CA VAL A 200 10.89 2.79 6.82
C VAL A 200 10.55 3.12 8.27
N THR A 201 9.43 3.77 8.47
CA THR A 201 8.87 4.03 9.81
C THR A 201 7.35 4.04 9.76
N THR A 202 6.71 3.79 10.90
CA THR A 202 5.26 3.93 11.08
C THR A 202 5.00 5.05 12.08
N VAL A 203 4.24 6.05 11.67
CA VAL A 203 3.90 7.24 12.49
C VAL A 203 2.43 7.15 12.88
N PHE A 204 2.17 7.09 14.18
CA PHE A 204 0.80 7.16 14.69
C PHE A 204 0.41 8.61 15.00
N PRO A 205 -0.90 8.94 15.00
CA PRO A 205 -1.37 10.28 15.32
C PRO A 205 -0.80 10.81 16.63
N GLY A 206 -0.25 12.03 16.59
CA GLY A 206 0.38 12.68 17.74
C GLY A 206 1.88 12.42 17.91
N GLU A 207 2.46 11.51 17.13
CA GLU A 207 3.91 11.28 17.10
C GLU A 207 4.62 12.26 16.16
N LYS A 208 5.86 12.62 16.50
CA LYS A 208 6.71 13.56 15.72
C LYS A 208 7.91 12.86 15.08
N THR A 209 7.72 11.63 14.62
CA THR A 209 8.84 10.81 14.10
C THR A 209 9.48 11.43 12.86
N LEU A 210 8.68 11.83 11.87
CA LEU A 210 9.22 12.41 10.63
C LEU A 210 9.72 13.84 10.82
N GLU A 211 9.08 14.65 11.63
CA GLU A 211 9.56 16.00 11.97
C GLU A 211 10.93 15.93 12.68
N ARG A 212 11.17 14.93 13.52
CA ARG A 212 12.47 14.71 14.15
C ARG A 212 13.50 14.20 13.13
N LEU A 213 13.13 13.22 12.30
CA LEU A 213 14.00 12.66 11.28
C LEU A 213 14.51 13.75 10.32
N TYR A 214 13.62 14.64 9.93
CA TYR A 214 13.93 15.77 9.02
C TYR A 214 14.24 17.09 9.72
N SER A 215 14.47 17.09 11.03
CA SER A 215 14.70 18.32 11.82
C SER A 215 15.91 19.16 11.37
N ARG A 216 16.87 18.53 10.69
CA ARG A 216 18.09 19.21 10.14
C ARG A 216 17.98 19.53 8.65
N TRP A 217 16.86 19.17 8.03
CA TRP A 217 16.67 19.50 6.63
C TRP A 217 16.41 21.00 6.47
N SER A 218 17.26 21.65 5.66
CA SER A 218 17.24 23.11 5.45
C SER A 218 16.58 23.55 4.14
N GLY A 219 15.85 22.62 3.50
CA GLY A 219 15.26 22.84 2.17
C GLY A 219 16.18 22.37 1.03
N GLY A 220 15.61 22.30 -0.18
CA GLY A 220 16.31 21.87 -1.38
C GLY A 220 16.01 20.42 -1.78
N ARG A 221 16.69 19.94 -2.82
CA ARG A 221 16.57 18.56 -3.30
C ARG A 221 17.20 17.62 -2.27
N GLY A 222 16.51 16.51 -2.01
CA GLY A 222 17.04 15.46 -1.14
C GLY A 222 18.26 14.74 -1.78
N ILE A 223 18.97 13.96 -0.97
CA ILE A 223 20.16 13.21 -1.39
C ILE A 223 19.84 12.18 -2.50
N GLU A 224 18.59 11.77 -2.64
CA GLU A 224 18.11 10.90 -3.71
C GLU A 224 18.30 11.49 -5.10
N ALA A 225 18.32 12.83 -5.23
CA ALA A 225 18.55 13.51 -6.49
C ALA A 225 20.02 13.38 -6.96
N GLU A 226 20.94 13.19 -6.03
CA GLU A 226 22.37 13.03 -6.28
C GLU A 226 22.74 11.54 -6.49
N LEU A 227 22.21 10.67 -5.65
CA LEU A 227 22.56 9.25 -5.65
C LEU A 227 21.76 8.41 -6.69
N GLY A 228 20.65 8.97 -7.19
CA GLY A 228 19.74 8.21 -8.05
C GLY A 228 19.02 7.07 -7.33
N ASN A 229 18.28 6.27 -8.06
CA ASN A 229 17.47 5.18 -7.52
C ASN A 229 17.54 3.95 -8.44
N PRO A 230 18.34 2.92 -8.11
CA PRO A 230 18.34 1.64 -8.80
C PRO A 230 17.06 0.84 -8.47
N ALA A 231 16.65 -0.05 -9.37
CA ALA A 231 15.37 -0.76 -9.31
C ALA A 231 15.13 -1.57 -8.02
N PHE A 232 16.18 -2.17 -7.47
CA PHE A 232 16.08 -3.05 -6.31
C PHE A 232 15.78 -2.31 -5.00
N THR A 233 16.22 -1.05 -4.85
CA THR A 233 15.99 -0.28 -3.62
C THR A 233 14.52 0.02 -3.38
N PRO A 234 13.77 0.59 -4.35
CA PRO A 234 12.33 0.78 -4.14
C PRO A 234 11.57 -0.54 -3.96
N ALA A 235 11.96 -1.63 -4.64
CA ALA A 235 11.31 -2.92 -4.46
C ALA A 235 11.44 -3.44 -3.01
N ALA A 236 12.67 -3.41 -2.46
CA ALA A 236 12.93 -3.87 -1.10
C ALA A 236 12.21 -3.01 -0.04
N VAL A 237 12.31 -1.68 -0.16
CA VAL A 237 11.70 -0.74 0.80
C VAL A 237 10.18 -0.77 0.74
N ALA A 238 9.59 -0.87 -0.45
CA ALA A 238 8.14 -1.00 -0.62
C ALA A 238 7.59 -2.26 0.06
N SER A 239 8.27 -3.41 -0.06
CA SER A 239 7.85 -4.64 0.62
C SER A 239 7.87 -4.49 2.15
N LEU A 240 8.82 -3.74 2.70
CA LEU A 240 8.86 -3.41 4.14
C LEU A 240 7.70 -2.48 4.53
N GLN A 241 7.35 -1.48 3.69
CA GLN A 241 6.18 -0.63 3.90
C GLN A 241 4.87 -1.45 3.87
N VAL A 242 4.75 -2.41 2.96
CA VAL A 242 3.58 -3.30 2.89
C VAL A 242 3.48 -4.16 4.15
N ALA A 243 4.60 -4.72 4.62
CA ALA A 243 4.62 -5.48 5.86
C ALA A 243 4.17 -4.64 7.07
N GLU A 244 4.65 -3.39 7.19
CA GLU A 244 4.20 -2.44 8.22
C GLU A 244 2.71 -2.12 8.08
N THR A 245 2.23 -1.87 6.86
CA THR A 245 0.82 -1.59 6.58
C THR A 245 -0.07 -2.76 7.01
N VAL A 246 0.30 -3.99 6.68
CA VAL A 246 -0.44 -5.20 7.07
C VAL A 246 -0.43 -5.39 8.60
N LYS A 247 0.70 -5.13 9.27
CA LYS A 247 0.75 -5.16 10.75
C LYS A 247 -0.24 -4.18 11.38
N VAL A 248 -0.31 -2.96 10.88
CA VAL A 248 -1.27 -1.95 11.38
C VAL A 248 -2.70 -2.37 11.09
N LEU A 249 -3.01 -2.84 9.87
CA LEU A 249 -4.36 -3.26 9.49
C LEU A 249 -4.88 -4.43 10.30
N LEU A 250 -4.01 -5.39 10.64
CA LEU A 250 -4.39 -6.63 11.32
C LEU A 250 -4.10 -6.62 12.82
N ASP A 251 -3.46 -5.57 13.33
CA ASP A 251 -3.00 -5.49 14.71
C ASP A 251 -2.06 -6.66 15.06
N LEU A 252 -1.07 -6.89 14.19
CA LEU A 252 -0.09 -7.97 14.32
C LEU A 252 1.32 -7.44 14.60
N GLY A 253 2.04 -8.16 15.43
CA GLY A 253 3.45 -7.87 15.74
C GLY A 253 3.65 -6.48 16.34
N THR A 254 4.81 -5.89 16.11
CA THR A 254 5.17 -4.55 16.62
C THR A 254 5.50 -3.64 15.44
N PRO A 255 4.67 -2.64 15.12
CA PRO A 255 5.01 -1.63 14.11
C PRO A 255 6.28 -0.84 14.48
N LEU A 256 6.93 -0.25 13.49
CA LEU A 256 8.11 0.61 13.63
C LEU A 256 7.74 1.98 14.22
N ARG A 257 7.17 1.97 15.41
CA ARG A 257 6.67 3.15 16.10
C ARG A 257 7.80 3.83 16.87
N ASN A 258 8.00 5.15 16.69
CA ASN A 258 9.12 5.90 17.25
C ASN A 258 10.50 5.26 16.95
N ARG A 259 10.62 4.62 15.82
CA ARG A 259 11.82 3.95 15.33
C ARG A 259 11.89 4.08 13.82
N VAL A 260 13.08 4.05 13.28
CA VAL A 260 13.32 4.00 11.83
C VAL A 260 14.09 2.72 11.52
N LEU A 261 13.59 1.93 10.59
CA LEU A 261 14.33 0.84 9.99
C LEU A 261 15.23 1.43 8.91
N CYS A 262 16.54 1.34 9.12
CA CYS A 262 17.56 1.74 8.16
C CYS A 262 17.96 0.51 7.35
N VAL A 263 17.92 0.61 6.05
CA VAL A 263 18.28 -0.46 5.12
C VAL A 263 19.48 0.01 4.29
N ASN A 264 20.59 -0.72 4.36
CA ASN A 264 21.77 -0.52 3.54
C ASN A 264 21.96 -1.77 2.66
N LEU A 265 21.52 -1.70 1.41
CA LEU A 265 21.63 -2.83 0.48
C LEU A 265 23.04 -3.00 -0.09
N LEU A 266 23.91 -2.02 0.06
CA LEU A 266 25.31 -2.14 -0.39
C LEU A 266 26.09 -3.14 0.48
N ASP A 267 25.88 -3.05 1.79
CA ASP A 267 26.55 -3.91 2.78
C ASP A 267 25.60 -4.98 3.34
N MET A 268 24.32 -5.00 2.89
CA MET A 268 23.25 -5.90 3.34
C MET A 268 22.95 -5.78 4.84
N ASP A 269 23.10 -4.57 5.38
CA ASP A 269 22.80 -4.25 6.77
C ASP A 269 21.38 -3.71 6.93
N VAL A 270 20.68 -4.18 7.96
CA VAL A 270 19.35 -3.70 8.33
C VAL A 270 19.31 -3.45 9.83
N GLU A 271 19.14 -2.19 10.21
CA GLU A 271 19.13 -1.77 11.61
C GLU A 271 17.86 -1.01 11.97
N SER A 272 17.30 -1.28 13.15
CA SER A 272 16.17 -0.52 13.69
C SER A 272 16.66 0.47 14.74
N VAL A 273 16.68 1.74 14.38
CA VAL A 273 17.20 2.85 15.20
C VAL A 273 16.05 3.56 15.90
N PRO A 274 16.04 3.68 17.25
CA PRO A 274 15.04 4.45 17.98
C PRO A 274 15.20 5.94 17.73
N MET A 275 14.08 6.69 17.75
CA MET A 275 14.08 8.13 17.42
C MET A 275 14.81 9.02 18.41
N ASP A 276 15.05 8.57 19.64
CA ASP A 276 15.84 9.28 20.63
C ASP A 276 17.36 9.26 20.31
N ALA A 277 17.82 8.33 19.47
CA ALA A 277 19.18 8.33 18.93
C ALA A 277 19.41 9.43 17.88
N PHE A 278 18.34 10.00 17.29
CA PHE A 278 18.45 11.12 16.37
C PHE A 278 18.52 12.44 17.17
N PRO A 279 19.51 13.29 16.93
CA PRO A 279 19.65 14.53 17.68
C PRO A 279 18.45 15.46 17.42
N THR A 280 17.84 15.93 18.50
CA THR A 280 16.87 17.03 18.41
C THR A 280 17.59 18.30 17.97
N SER A 281 16.94 19.11 17.14
CA SER A 281 17.43 20.47 16.87
C SER A 281 17.66 21.19 18.21
N ARG A 282 18.89 21.65 18.44
CA ARG A 282 19.12 22.54 19.58
C ARG A 282 18.26 23.79 19.33
N SER A 283 17.38 24.08 20.28
CA SER A 283 16.66 25.35 20.42
C SER A 283 17.60 26.53 20.42
#